data_be657813a33eaddb72bf73c67cd5a02c
#
_entry.id   be657813a33eaddb72bf73c67cd5a02c
#
_cell.length_a   1.000
_cell.length_b   1.000
_cell.length_c   1.000
_cell.angle_alpha   90.00
_cell.angle_beta   90.00
_cell.angle_gamma   90.00
#
_symmetry.space_group_name_H-M   'P 1'
#
loop_
_entity.id
_entity.type
_entity.pdbx_description
1 polymer ?
#
loop_
_entity_poly.entity_id
_entity_poly.type
_entity_poly.pdbx_seq_one_letter_code
_entity_poly.pdbx_strand_id
1 'polypeptide(L)'
;MGIYDTINKLEELRKKIKSQVYIIIVPVALWIIIGMLASVFDPRLLTFAQLFMVFFFIVSIPYLNKMRNVKKEFQQLYKQTFVVQALSQNFQNVNYMWESGFTQDAVRMFNLVQLGNRFYTEDYLSADYNGIHFEQADVTVQYHTSGKNSHTTTYFKGRMFAFDFPYKNVASVRCLSNTFMYKASSKNKNIKLESSMFNKIFKTDAFYDHDAFYFLTPQMMERIEALNSRYGNVAVHLMGNKLFVAINMKSDAFDHNYNQKVEYLEEINKINNDMQVIVDIINTLSLYA
;
A
#
# COMPACT_ATOMS: atom_id res chain seq x y z
N MET A 1 20.78 -6.05 22.52
CA MET A 1 19.75 -7.09 22.65
C MET A 1 20.01 -8.11 21.56
N GLY A 2 20.12 -9.40 21.89
CA GLY A 2 20.35 -10.42 20.86
C GLY A 2 19.10 -10.59 19.97
N ILE A 3 19.28 -11.15 18.75
CA ILE A 3 18.17 -11.36 17.82
C ILE A 3 17.07 -12.24 18.43
N TYR A 4 17.45 -13.25 19.19
CA TYR A 4 16.51 -14.15 19.88
C TYR A 4 15.69 -13.41 20.96
N ASP A 5 16.30 -12.50 21.71
CA ASP A 5 15.59 -11.70 22.73
C ASP A 5 14.58 -10.77 22.06
N THR A 6 14.95 -10.22 20.90
CA THR A 6 14.06 -9.35 20.11
C THR A 6 12.87 -10.11 19.58
N ILE A 7 13.07 -11.31 19.03
CA ILE A 7 11.97 -12.19 18.54
C ILE A 7 11.03 -12.56 19.70
N ASN A 8 11.58 -12.94 20.86
CA ASN A 8 10.78 -13.25 22.04
C ASN A 8 9.92 -12.06 22.49
N LYS A 9 10.50 -10.86 22.49
CA LYS A 9 9.78 -9.62 22.82
C LYS A 9 8.68 -9.32 21.79
N LEU A 10 8.95 -9.47 20.49
CA LEU A 10 7.96 -9.33 19.44
C LEU A 10 6.81 -10.33 19.60
N GLU A 11 7.10 -11.59 19.90
CA GLU A 11 6.07 -12.60 20.16
C GLU A 11 5.23 -12.29 21.40
N GLU A 12 5.83 -11.74 22.45
CA GLU A 12 5.09 -11.25 23.62
C GLU A 12 4.12 -10.11 23.24
N LEU A 13 4.61 -9.12 22.49
CA LEU A 13 3.80 -7.98 22.01
C LEU A 13 2.67 -8.48 21.10
N ARG A 14 2.96 -9.40 20.18
CA ARG A 14 1.97 -10.01 19.28
C ARG A 14 0.85 -10.72 20.08
N LYS A 15 1.21 -11.52 21.09
CA LYS A 15 0.25 -12.18 21.97
C LYS A 15 -0.61 -11.16 22.73
N LYS A 16 -0.02 -10.05 23.20
CA LYS A 16 -0.75 -8.94 23.83
C LYS A 16 -1.74 -8.30 22.87
N ILE A 17 -1.33 -8.05 21.61
CA ILE A 17 -2.24 -7.53 20.58
C ILE A 17 -3.41 -8.49 20.35
N LYS A 18 -3.15 -9.79 20.16
CA LYS A 18 -4.21 -10.79 19.97
C LYS A 18 -5.16 -10.88 21.16
N SER A 19 -4.64 -10.91 22.37
CA SER A 19 -5.50 -10.95 23.57
C SER A 19 -6.41 -9.73 23.67
N GLN A 20 -5.92 -8.55 23.34
CA GLN A 20 -6.72 -7.32 23.36
C GLN A 20 -7.80 -7.31 22.27
N VAL A 21 -7.53 -7.90 21.10
CA VAL A 21 -8.54 -8.09 20.04
C VAL A 21 -9.67 -8.99 20.53
N TYR A 22 -9.37 -10.09 21.24
CA TYR A 22 -10.40 -10.96 21.81
C TYR A 22 -11.25 -10.26 22.89
N ILE A 23 -10.65 -9.39 23.71
CA ILE A 23 -11.38 -8.58 24.71
C ILE A 23 -12.44 -7.70 24.04
N ILE A 24 -12.23 -7.29 22.78
CA ILE A 24 -13.18 -6.45 22.03
C ILE A 24 -14.19 -7.32 21.27
N ILE A 25 -13.75 -8.37 20.60
CA ILE A 25 -14.60 -9.18 19.72
C ILE A 25 -15.60 -10.04 20.52
N VAL A 26 -15.16 -10.65 21.62
CA VAL A 26 -16.01 -11.59 22.38
C VAL A 26 -17.29 -10.93 22.92
N PRO A 27 -17.24 -9.75 23.57
CA PRO A 27 -18.46 -9.08 24.03
C PRO A 27 -19.38 -8.61 22.89
N VAL A 28 -18.82 -8.21 21.74
CA VAL A 28 -19.63 -7.86 20.56
C VAL A 28 -20.36 -9.09 20.03
N ALA A 29 -19.69 -10.23 19.94
CA ALA A 29 -20.31 -11.48 19.54
C ALA A 29 -21.41 -11.94 20.53
N LEU A 30 -21.14 -11.84 21.84
CA LEU A 30 -22.14 -12.13 22.89
C LEU A 30 -23.36 -11.20 22.79
N TRP A 31 -23.14 -9.91 22.54
CA TRP A 31 -24.24 -8.96 22.35
C TRP A 31 -25.12 -9.32 21.15
N ILE A 32 -24.55 -9.71 20.02
CA ILE A 32 -25.29 -10.16 18.83
C ILE A 32 -26.13 -11.39 19.18
N ILE A 33 -25.55 -12.37 19.91
CA ILE A 33 -26.27 -13.59 20.34
C ILE A 33 -27.42 -13.24 21.29
N ILE A 34 -27.16 -12.39 22.29
CA ILE A 34 -28.19 -11.95 23.24
C ILE A 34 -29.32 -11.19 22.50
N GLY A 35 -28.98 -10.33 21.55
CA GLY A 35 -29.95 -9.61 20.74
C GLY A 35 -30.84 -10.52 19.90
N MET A 36 -30.27 -11.58 19.30
CA MET A 36 -31.00 -12.60 18.58
C MET A 36 -31.94 -13.38 19.49
N LEU A 37 -31.48 -13.81 20.67
CA LEU A 37 -32.31 -14.53 21.65
C LEU A 37 -33.43 -13.64 22.19
N ALA A 38 -33.16 -12.38 22.49
CA ALA A 38 -34.14 -11.41 22.96
C ALA A 38 -35.26 -11.17 21.95
N SER A 39 -34.95 -11.17 20.66
CA SER A 39 -35.96 -10.99 19.61
C SER A 39 -36.96 -12.16 19.53
N VAL A 40 -36.56 -13.36 20.00
CA VAL A 40 -37.37 -14.57 19.96
C VAL A 40 -38.14 -14.82 21.26
N PHE A 41 -37.51 -14.57 22.42
CA PHE A 41 -38.07 -14.98 23.73
C PHE A 41 -38.72 -13.85 24.52
N ASP A 42 -38.06 -12.69 24.67
CA ASP A 42 -38.63 -11.54 25.39
C ASP A 42 -38.01 -10.21 24.92
N PRO A 43 -38.83 -9.31 24.30
CA PRO A 43 -38.37 -8.00 23.83
C PRO A 43 -37.76 -7.11 24.94
N ARG A 44 -38.08 -7.34 26.24
CA ARG A 44 -37.54 -6.56 27.33
C ARG A 44 -36.03 -6.78 27.51
N LEU A 45 -35.53 -7.95 27.11
CA LEU A 45 -34.09 -8.25 27.09
C LEU A 45 -33.31 -7.38 26.12
N LEU A 46 -33.97 -6.81 25.10
CA LEU A 46 -33.35 -5.89 24.13
C LEU A 46 -32.86 -4.60 24.78
N THR A 47 -33.61 -4.06 25.74
CA THR A 47 -33.22 -2.86 26.48
C THR A 47 -31.99 -3.09 27.35
N PHE A 48 -31.92 -4.24 28.02
CA PHE A 48 -30.73 -4.64 28.78
C PHE A 48 -29.50 -4.86 27.87
N ALA A 49 -29.69 -5.47 26.71
CA ALA A 49 -28.63 -5.68 25.72
C ALA A 49 -28.07 -4.33 25.21
N GLN A 50 -28.93 -3.32 24.99
CA GLN A 50 -28.52 -1.98 24.57
C GLN A 50 -27.72 -1.26 25.66
N LEU A 51 -28.18 -1.29 26.92
CA LEU A 51 -27.47 -0.71 28.06
C LEU A 51 -26.10 -1.39 28.27
N PHE A 52 -26.04 -2.70 28.14
CA PHE A 52 -24.78 -3.46 28.19
C PHE A 52 -23.81 -3.03 27.12
N MET A 53 -24.27 -2.79 25.88
CA MET A 53 -23.42 -2.28 24.80
C MET A 53 -22.83 -0.92 25.10
N VAL A 54 -23.62 0.03 25.60
CA VAL A 54 -23.13 1.38 25.95
C VAL A 54 -22.05 1.27 27.02
N PHE A 55 -22.31 0.51 28.08
CA PHE A 55 -21.34 0.26 29.15
C PHE A 55 -20.05 -0.38 28.60
N PHE A 56 -20.19 -1.42 27.77
CA PHE A 56 -19.05 -2.09 27.15
C PHE A 56 -18.21 -1.15 26.27
N PHE A 57 -18.86 -0.29 25.47
CA PHE A 57 -18.16 0.71 24.67
C PHE A 57 -17.29 1.64 25.51
N ILE A 58 -17.82 2.16 26.62
CA ILE A 58 -17.09 3.04 27.54
C ILE A 58 -15.88 2.30 28.13
N VAL A 59 -16.07 1.05 28.58
CA VAL A 59 -14.99 0.25 29.16
C VAL A 59 -13.94 -0.17 28.14
N SER A 60 -14.30 -0.31 26.86
CA SER A 60 -13.36 -0.72 25.81
C SER A 60 -12.38 0.38 25.36
N ILE A 61 -12.69 1.67 25.57
CA ILE A 61 -11.84 2.80 25.14
C ILE A 61 -10.37 2.68 25.65
N PRO A 62 -10.11 2.46 26.95
CA PRO A 62 -8.73 2.34 27.43
C PRO A 62 -8.00 1.13 26.85
N TYR A 63 -8.71 0.03 26.56
CA TYR A 63 -8.12 -1.15 25.91
C TYR A 63 -7.75 -0.88 24.45
N LEU A 64 -8.56 -0.11 23.72
CA LEU A 64 -8.23 0.33 22.35
C LEU A 64 -6.97 1.21 22.32
N ASN A 65 -6.85 2.16 23.26
CA ASN A 65 -5.66 3.00 23.36
C ASN A 65 -4.42 2.18 23.72
N LYS A 66 -4.54 1.24 24.67
CA LYS A 66 -3.45 0.32 25.03
C LYS A 66 -3.04 -0.54 23.84
N MET A 67 -3.99 -1.04 23.06
CA MET A 67 -3.72 -1.82 21.85
C MET A 67 -2.95 -1.00 20.80
N ARG A 68 -3.32 0.28 20.60
CA ARG A 68 -2.58 1.17 19.69
C ARG A 68 -1.12 1.35 20.11
N ASN A 69 -0.87 1.57 21.41
CA ASN A 69 0.49 1.72 21.93
C ASN A 69 1.31 0.42 21.76
N VAL A 70 0.72 -0.74 22.06
CA VAL A 70 1.40 -2.04 21.88
C VAL A 70 1.68 -2.32 20.41
N LYS A 71 0.74 -1.98 19.51
CA LYS A 71 0.97 -2.08 18.05
C LYS A 71 2.10 -1.17 17.59
N LYS A 72 2.13 0.08 18.07
CA LYS A 72 3.21 1.01 17.75
C LYS A 72 4.57 0.50 18.24
N GLU A 73 4.66 -0.01 19.47
CA GLU A 73 5.89 -0.62 20.01
C GLU A 73 6.32 -1.84 19.18
N PHE A 74 5.37 -2.70 18.80
CA PHE A 74 5.65 -3.84 17.93
C PHE A 74 6.20 -3.39 16.58
N GLN A 75 5.52 -2.46 15.88
CA GLN A 75 5.94 -1.97 14.58
C GLN A 75 7.32 -1.32 14.64
N GLN A 76 7.57 -0.47 15.63
CA GLN A 76 8.88 0.15 15.81
C GLN A 76 9.99 -0.89 15.97
N LEU A 77 9.80 -1.87 16.85
CA LEU A 77 10.79 -2.91 17.09
C LEU A 77 10.99 -3.80 15.86
N TYR A 78 9.89 -4.18 15.20
CA TYR A 78 9.91 -5.00 13.99
C TYR A 78 10.61 -4.29 12.83
N LYS A 79 10.19 -3.05 12.52
CA LYS A 79 10.75 -2.27 11.41
C LYS A 79 12.24 -1.99 11.62
N GLN A 80 12.66 -1.64 12.84
CA GLN A 80 14.07 -1.41 13.15
C GLN A 80 14.92 -2.68 13.07
N THR A 81 14.40 -3.82 13.49
CA THR A 81 15.15 -5.06 13.57
C THR A 81 15.27 -5.76 12.22
N PHE A 82 14.17 -5.86 11.50
CA PHE A 82 14.11 -6.66 10.27
C PHE A 82 14.19 -5.79 9.01
N VAL A 83 13.37 -4.73 8.92
CA VAL A 83 13.24 -3.98 7.68
C VAL A 83 14.46 -3.12 7.42
N VAL A 84 14.88 -2.30 8.39
CA VAL A 84 16.06 -1.43 8.23
C VAL A 84 17.31 -2.23 7.91
N GLN A 85 17.51 -3.38 8.58
CA GLN A 85 18.66 -4.23 8.34
C GLN A 85 18.63 -4.81 6.92
N ALA A 86 17.50 -5.35 6.48
CA ALA A 86 17.36 -5.93 5.14
C ALA A 86 17.52 -4.87 4.04
N LEU A 87 16.94 -3.68 4.22
CA LEU A 87 17.07 -2.57 3.27
C LEU A 87 18.54 -2.14 3.13
N SER A 88 19.25 -1.96 4.25
CA SER A 88 20.65 -1.52 4.24
C SER A 88 21.63 -2.57 3.66
N GLN A 89 21.25 -3.84 3.62
CA GLN A 89 22.04 -4.90 2.98
C GLN A 89 21.85 -4.94 1.46
N ASN A 90 20.71 -4.49 0.94
CA ASN A 90 20.33 -4.62 -0.46
C ASN A 90 20.40 -3.31 -1.25
N PHE A 91 20.28 -2.17 -0.58
CA PHE A 91 20.26 -0.85 -1.20
C PHE A 91 21.34 0.07 -0.59
N GLN A 92 21.73 1.09 -1.34
CA GLN A 92 22.66 2.13 -0.91
C GLN A 92 21.88 3.39 -0.49
N ASN A 93 22.50 4.25 0.34
CA ASN A 93 21.92 5.53 0.77
C ASN A 93 20.49 5.43 1.32
N VAL A 94 20.21 4.37 2.09
CA VAL A 94 18.88 4.06 2.61
C VAL A 94 18.41 5.10 3.60
N ASN A 95 17.27 5.72 3.32
CA ASN A 95 16.48 6.53 4.23
C ASN A 95 15.06 5.94 4.33
N TYR A 96 14.72 5.34 5.47
CA TYR A 96 13.45 4.66 5.68
C TYR A 96 12.68 5.28 6.86
N MET A 97 11.45 5.68 6.60
CA MET A 97 10.55 6.31 7.57
C MET A 97 9.20 5.60 7.57
N TRP A 98 8.97 4.66 8.50
CA TRP A 98 7.76 3.82 8.49
C TRP A 98 6.46 4.57 8.79
N GLU A 99 6.49 5.68 9.55
CA GLU A 99 5.31 6.50 9.88
C GLU A 99 5.03 7.59 8.83
N SER A 100 5.82 7.66 7.76
CA SER A 100 5.73 8.69 6.72
C SER A 100 5.58 8.06 5.34
N GLY A 101 5.13 8.85 4.37
CA GLY A 101 5.05 8.44 2.98
C GLY A 101 4.98 9.64 2.05
N PHE A 102 4.56 9.43 0.82
CA PHE A 102 4.36 10.53 -0.12
C PHE A 102 3.27 11.48 0.37
N THR A 103 3.48 12.77 0.18
CA THR A 103 2.42 13.76 0.42
C THR A 103 1.29 13.61 -0.61
N GLN A 104 0.09 14.07 -0.27
CA GLN A 104 -1.03 14.06 -1.21
C GLN A 104 -0.72 14.88 -2.48
N ASP A 105 0.07 15.95 -2.37
CA ASP A 105 0.49 16.76 -3.52
C ASP A 105 1.51 16.03 -4.38
N ALA A 106 2.42 15.25 -3.80
CA ALA A 106 3.32 14.38 -4.56
C ALA A 106 2.52 13.34 -5.36
N VAL A 107 1.55 12.67 -4.73
CA VAL A 107 0.69 11.69 -5.42
C VAL A 107 -0.17 12.34 -6.50
N ARG A 108 -0.62 13.59 -6.28
CA ARG A 108 -1.32 14.37 -7.32
C ARG A 108 -0.39 14.65 -8.52
N MET A 109 0.88 14.99 -8.26
CA MET A 109 1.89 15.19 -9.31
C MET A 109 2.20 13.91 -10.08
N PHE A 110 2.22 12.75 -9.41
CA PHE A 110 2.37 11.45 -10.10
C PHE A 110 1.27 11.21 -11.13
N ASN A 111 0.10 11.78 -10.90
CA ASN A 111 -1.03 11.80 -11.84
C ASN A 111 -1.45 10.41 -12.35
N LEU A 112 -1.35 9.39 -11.52
CA LEU A 112 -1.69 8.00 -11.84
C LEU A 112 -3.06 7.59 -11.30
N VAL A 113 -3.40 8.04 -10.08
CA VAL A 113 -4.63 7.66 -9.36
C VAL A 113 -5.52 8.86 -9.11
N GLN A 114 -6.82 8.63 -9.15
CA GLN A 114 -7.82 9.61 -8.73
C GLN A 114 -7.72 9.80 -7.22
N LEU A 115 -7.60 11.04 -6.76
CA LEU A 115 -7.62 11.36 -5.33
C LEU A 115 -9.06 11.32 -4.80
N GLY A 116 -9.19 10.83 -3.56
CA GLY A 116 -10.41 10.84 -2.79
C GLY A 116 -10.38 11.90 -1.68
N ASN A 117 -11.28 11.77 -0.71
CA ASN A 117 -11.32 12.63 0.47
C ASN A 117 -10.66 12.02 1.71
N ARG A 118 -10.12 10.79 1.60
CA ARG A 118 -9.28 10.14 2.61
C ARG A 118 -7.99 9.68 1.97
N PHE A 119 -6.87 10.01 2.59
CA PHE A 119 -5.53 9.72 2.12
C PHE A 119 -4.69 9.21 3.29
N TYR A 120 -4.07 8.06 3.11
CA TYR A 120 -3.15 7.44 4.06
C TYR A 120 -1.89 7.02 3.32
N THR A 121 -0.75 7.17 3.98
CA THR A 121 0.53 6.80 3.42
C THR A 121 1.49 6.42 4.53
N GLU A 122 2.35 5.43 4.26
CA GLU A 122 3.33 4.89 5.21
C GLU A 122 4.50 4.23 4.45
N ASP A 123 5.51 3.79 5.20
CA ASP A 123 6.65 3.03 4.69
C ASP A 123 7.44 3.75 3.58
N TYR A 124 7.70 5.06 3.78
CA TYR A 124 8.55 5.81 2.86
C TYR A 124 9.97 5.28 2.89
N LEU A 125 10.46 4.93 1.73
CA LEU A 125 11.84 4.52 1.48
C LEU A 125 12.41 5.36 0.35
N SER A 126 13.56 5.98 0.59
CA SER A 126 14.41 6.58 -0.43
C SER A 126 15.76 5.88 -0.39
N ALA A 127 16.24 5.40 -1.52
CA ALA A 127 17.50 4.67 -1.62
C ALA A 127 18.03 4.64 -3.06
N ASP A 128 19.22 4.04 -3.23
CA ASP A 128 19.83 3.82 -4.53
C ASP A 128 20.02 2.33 -4.79
N TYR A 129 19.77 1.90 -6.02
CA TYR A 129 20.03 0.54 -6.49
C TYR A 129 20.65 0.58 -7.91
N ASN A 130 21.84 0.01 -8.06
CA ASN A 130 22.59 0.00 -9.31
C ASN A 130 22.73 1.41 -9.96
N GLY A 131 22.95 2.43 -9.16
CA GLY A 131 23.11 3.81 -9.62
C GLY A 131 21.78 4.53 -9.93
N ILE A 132 20.63 3.89 -9.73
CA ILE A 132 19.30 4.49 -9.90
C ILE A 132 18.79 4.91 -8.53
N HIS A 133 18.51 6.20 -8.38
CA HIS A 133 17.79 6.70 -7.22
C HIS A 133 16.30 6.40 -7.33
N PHE A 134 15.72 5.93 -6.24
CA PHE A 134 14.29 5.69 -6.16
C PHE A 134 13.68 6.10 -4.83
N GLU A 135 12.41 6.41 -4.88
CA GLU A 135 11.56 6.60 -3.72
C GLU A 135 10.34 5.69 -3.82
N GLN A 136 9.86 5.18 -2.70
CA GLN A 136 8.60 4.45 -2.63
C GLN A 136 7.83 4.75 -1.36
N ALA A 137 6.51 4.54 -1.39
CA ALA A 137 5.67 4.47 -0.20
C ALA A 137 4.43 3.62 -0.47
N ASP A 138 3.86 3.08 0.60
CA ASP A 138 2.52 2.53 0.59
C ASP A 138 1.50 3.67 0.64
N VAL A 139 0.50 3.60 -0.24
CA VAL A 139 -0.51 4.65 -0.39
C VAL A 139 -1.90 4.02 -0.44
N THR A 140 -2.80 4.57 0.36
CA THR A 140 -4.23 4.23 0.32
C THR A 140 -5.04 5.50 0.08
N VAL A 141 -5.82 5.50 -1.00
CA VAL A 141 -6.74 6.58 -1.36
C VAL A 141 -8.16 6.06 -1.32
N GLN A 142 -9.02 6.75 -0.56
CA GLN A 142 -10.42 6.38 -0.42
C GLN A 142 -11.33 7.58 -0.63
N TYR A 143 -12.53 7.28 -1.10
CA TYR A 143 -13.64 8.24 -1.12
C TYR A 143 -14.73 7.76 -0.17
N HIS A 144 -15.06 8.61 0.80
CA HIS A 144 -16.08 8.34 1.81
C HIS A 144 -17.27 9.29 1.60
N THR A 145 -18.44 8.72 1.44
CA THR A 145 -19.71 9.47 1.44
C THR A 145 -20.27 9.52 2.86
N SER A 146 -20.84 10.66 3.25
CA SER A 146 -21.52 10.84 4.55
C SER A 146 -23.04 10.80 4.35
N GLY A 147 -23.80 10.42 5.40
CA GLY A 147 -25.27 10.38 5.39
C GLY A 147 -25.85 9.00 5.69
N LYS A 148 -27.18 8.83 5.48
CA LYS A 148 -27.89 7.56 5.76
C LYS A 148 -27.32 6.35 5.03
N ASN A 149 -26.75 6.56 3.83
CA ASN A 149 -26.13 5.52 3.01
C ASN A 149 -24.62 5.75 2.91
N SER A 150 -23.97 6.01 4.06
CA SER A 150 -22.53 6.23 4.08
C SER A 150 -21.79 4.96 3.66
N HIS A 151 -20.87 5.09 2.69
CA HIS A 151 -19.98 4.01 2.29
C HIS A 151 -18.59 4.55 1.97
N THR A 152 -17.61 3.65 2.00
CA THR A 152 -16.22 3.97 1.64
C THR A 152 -15.83 3.16 0.42
N THR A 153 -15.41 3.85 -0.63
CA THR A 153 -14.85 3.25 -1.84
C THR A 153 -13.34 3.43 -1.84
N THR A 154 -12.59 2.35 -1.93
CA THR A 154 -11.13 2.42 -2.06
C THR A 154 -10.78 2.64 -3.53
N TYR A 155 -10.20 3.79 -3.83
CA TYR A 155 -9.74 4.16 -5.17
C TYR A 155 -8.40 3.52 -5.51
N PHE A 156 -7.51 3.49 -4.53
CA PHE A 156 -6.20 2.85 -4.66
C PHE A 156 -5.77 2.30 -3.31
N LYS A 157 -5.17 1.13 -3.30
CA LYS A 157 -4.40 0.59 -2.19
C LYS A 157 -3.23 -0.18 -2.76
N GLY A 158 -2.01 0.29 -2.48
CA GLY A 158 -0.81 -0.35 -2.98
C GLY A 158 0.41 0.54 -2.89
N ARG A 159 1.41 0.22 -3.67
CA ARG A 159 2.71 0.87 -3.64
C ARG A 159 2.86 1.85 -4.79
N MET A 160 3.40 3.01 -4.48
CA MET A 160 3.81 4.01 -5.46
C MET A 160 5.32 4.20 -5.43
N PHE A 161 5.88 4.46 -6.60
CA PHE A 161 7.32 4.58 -6.80
C PHE A 161 7.62 5.81 -7.65
N ALA A 162 8.75 6.46 -7.37
CA ALA A 162 9.37 7.47 -8.22
C ALA A 162 10.82 7.05 -8.46
N PHE A 163 11.23 7.03 -9.72
CA PHE A 163 12.58 6.66 -10.13
C PHE A 163 13.21 7.81 -10.90
N ASP A 164 14.50 8.03 -10.72
CA ASP A 164 15.27 8.83 -11.64
C ASP A 164 15.46 8.07 -12.96
N PHE A 165 15.14 8.74 -14.07
CA PHE A 165 15.26 8.17 -15.40
C PHE A 165 15.92 9.17 -16.35
N PRO A 166 17.24 9.42 -16.19
CA PRO A 166 17.95 10.52 -16.87
C PRO A 166 18.09 10.32 -18.37
N TYR A 167 17.87 9.10 -18.88
CA TYR A 167 18.08 8.76 -20.30
C TYR A 167 16.95 9.18 -21.23
N LYS A 168 15.81 9.55 -20.68
CA LYS A 168 14.67 10.05 -21.46
C LYS A 168 14.05 11.24 -20.76
N ASN A 169 13.78 12.27 -21.53
CA ASN A 169 13.09 13.46 -21.05
C ASN A 169 11.91 13.76 -21.97
N VAL A 170 10.71 13.71 -21.43
CA VAL A 170 9.46 13.98 -22.15
C VAL A 170 8.57 14.89 -21.33
N ALA A 171 7.66 15.62 -21.97
CA ALA A 171 6.76 16.49 -21.23
C ALA A 171 5.82 15.70 -20.30
N SER A 172 5.13 14.70 -20.84
CA SER A 172 4.26 13.78 -20.06
C SER A 172 3.79 12.65 -20.96
N VAL A 173 4.04 11.39 -20.55
CA VAL A 173 3.50 10.19 -21.21
C VAL A 173 3.01 9.23 -20.14
N ARG A 174 1.74 8.84 -20.19
CA ARG A 174 1.14 7.89 -19.22
C ARG A 174 0.61 6.66 -19.89
N CYS A 175 0.81 5.51 -19.23
CA CYS A 175 0.24 4.21 -19.58
C CYS A 175 -0.49 3.66 -18.36
N LEU A 176 -1.79 3.57 -18.42
CA LEU A 176 -2.64 3.13 -17.31
C LEU A 176 -3.33 1.82 -17.69
N SER A 177 -3.09 0.74 -16.95
CA SER A 177 -3.77 -0.53 -17.19
C SER A 177 -5.29 -0.34 -17.22
N ASN A 178 -5.97 -1.01 -18.15
CA ASN A 178 -7.43 -0.92 -18.27
C ASN A 178 -8.16 -1.49 -17.05
N THR A 179 -7.52 -2.37 -16.29
CA THR A 179 -8.01 -2.89 -15.01
C THR A 179 -7.85 -1.90 -13.84
N PHE A 180 -7.11 -0.81 -14.04
CA PHE A 180 -6.92 0.25 -13.06
C PHE A 180 -8.16 1.15 -13.00
N MET A 181 -9.07 0.93 -12.04
CA MET A 181 -10.42 1.48 -12.05
C MET A 181 -10.47 2.99 -11.83
N TYR A 182 -9.74 3.52 -10.86
CA TYR A 182 -9.81 4.93 -10.46
C TYR A 182 -8.56 5.69 -10.93
N LYS A 183 -8.51 5.90 -12.24
CA LYS A 183 -7.41 6.60 -12.92
C LYS A 183 -7.51 8.10 -12.69
N ALA A 184 -6.37 8.79 -12.51
CA ALA A 184 -6.34 10.23 -12.55
C ALA A 184 -6.78 10.74 -13.92
N SER A 185 -7.60 11.80 -13.95
CA SER A 185 -7.97 12.46 -15.20
C SER A 185 -6.76 13.19 -15.77
N SER A 186 -6.69 13.29 -17.11
CA SER A 186 -5.64 14.02 -17.81
C SER A 186 -6.24 14.90 -18.91
N LYS A 187 -5.61 16.05 -19.13
CA LYS A 187 -5.86 16.89 -20.30
C LYS A 187 -5.01 16.49 -21.51
N ASN A 188 -4.12 15.50 -21.35
CA ASN A 188 -3.30 14.97 -22.42
C ASN A 188 -4.17 14.30 -23.49
N LYS A 189 -3.64 14.23 -24.72
CA LYS A 189 -4.28 13.54 -25.82
C LYS A 189 -4.20 12.02 -25.63
N ASN A 190 -5.28 11.31 -25.96
CA ASN A 190 -5.23 9.85 -26.06
C ASN A 190 -4.41 9.44 -27.28
N ILE A 191 -3.43 8.56 -27.07
CA ILE A 191 -2.53 8.06 -28.12
C ILE A 191 -2.89 6.61 -28.43
N LYS A 192 -3.07 6.30 -29.70
CA LYS A 192 -3.12 4.92 -30.20
C LYS A 192 -1.73 4.55 -30.72
N LEU A 193 -1.15 3.54 -30.11
CA LEU A 193 0.13 2.98 -30.53
C LEU A 193 -0.08 1.90 -31.61
N GLU A 194 0.98 1.53 -32.32
CA GLU A 194 0.93 0.49 -33.36
C GLU A 194 0.58 -0.89 -32.79
N SER A 195 1.01 -1.19 -31.57
CA SER A 195 0.68 -2.45 -30.89
C SER A 195 -0.80 -2.50 -30.49
N SER A 196 -1.58 -3.29 -31.24
CA SER A 196 -2.99 -3.54 -30.91
C SER A 196 -3.15 -4.28 -29.57
N MET A 197 -2.17 -5.12 -29.18
CA MET A 197 -2.14 -5.84 -27.92
C MET A 197 -1.97 -4.87 -26.75
N PHE A 198 -0.98 -3.98 -26.85
CA PHE A 198 -0.73 -2.96 -25.83
C PHE A 198 -1.96 -2.05 -25.62
N ASN A 199 -2.58 -1.60 -26.71
CA ASN A 199 -3.78 -0.74 -26.63
C ASN A 199 -5.01 -1.45 -26.00
N LYS A 200 -5.08 -2.79 -26.02
CA LYS A 200 -6.11 -3.55 -25.30
C LYS A 200 -5.87 -3.60 -23.80
N ILE A 201 -4.60 -3.62 -23.38
CA ILE A 201 -4.20 -3.72 -21.98
C ILE A 201 -4.11 -2.34 -21.33
N PHE A 202 -3.60 -1.35 -22.06
CA PHE A 202 -3.31 -0.02 -21.53
C PHE A 202 -4.05 1.08 -22.28
N LYS A 203 -4.51 2.07 -21.50
CA LYS A 203 -4.87 3.39 -22.02
C LYS A 203 -3.62 4.27 -21.95
N THR A 204 -3.22 4.82 -23.11
CA THR A 204 -2.07 5.73 -23.21
C THR A 204 -2.53 7.14 -23.50
N ASP A 205 -1.95 8.10 -22.81
CA ASP A 205 -2.09 9.52 -23.12
C ASP A 205 -0.74 10.24 -23.03
N ALA A 206 -0.55 11.29 -23.83
CA ALA A 206 0.65 12.09 -23.84
C ALA A 206 0.35 13.57 -24.10
N PHE A 207 1.23 14.45 -23.60
CA PHE A 207 1.13 15.88 -23.88
C PHE A 207 1.46 16.17 -25.35
N TYR A 208 2.56 15.57 -25.86
CA TYR A 208 2.95 15.58 -27.27
C TYR A 208 2.95 14.16 -27.82
N ASP A 209 2.44 13.99 -29.03
CA ASP A 209 2.33 12.68 -29.70
C ASP A 209 3.72 12.03 -29.88
N HIS A 210 4.74 12.81 -30.27
CA HIS A 210 6.11 12.31 -30.47
C HIS A 210 6.75 11.81 -29.18
N ASP A 211 6.42 12.36 -28.02
CA ASP A 211 6.90 11.91 -26.72
C ASP A 211 6.44 10.48 -26.43
N ALA A 212 5.18 10.15 -26.80
CA ALA A 212 4.65 8.81 -26.63
C ALA A 212 5.45 7.79 -27.46
N PHE A 213 5.71 8.07 -28.72
CA PHE A 213 6.49 7.16 -29.60
C PHE A 213 7.97 7.10 -29.19
N TYR A 214 8.53 8.19 -28.67
CA TYR A 214 9.90 8.21 -28.16
C TYR A 214 10.05 7.36 -26.90
N PHE A 215 9.10 7.42 -25.98
CA PHE A 215 9.14 6.62 -24.74
C PHE A 215 8.71 5.19 -24.97
N LEU A 216 7.56 4.99 -25.65
CA LEU A 216 6.91 3.68 -25.82
C LEU A 216 7.40 2.98 -27.09
N THR A 217 8.70 2.71 -27.13
CA THR A 217 9.27 1.81 -28.14
C THR A 217 8.66 0.42 -28.02
N PRO A 218 8.69 -0.42 -29.06
CA PRO A 218 8.21 -1.82 -28.95
C PRO A 218 8.76 -2.56 -27.73
N GLN A 219 10.06 -2.40 -27.47
CA GLN A 219 10.73 -3.01 -26.32
C GLN A 219 10.21 -2.46 -24.98
N MET A 220 9.94 -1.15 -24.87
CA MET A 220 9.38 -0.57 -23.63
C MET A 220 7.94 -1.03 -23.40
N MET A 221 7.15 -1.16 -24.46
CA MET A 221 5.79 -1.70 -24.37
C MET A 221 5.80 -3.13 -23.82
N GLU A 222 6.66 -4.01 -24.38
CA GLU A 222 6.82 -5.40 -23.87
C GLU A 222 7.22 -5.44 -22.40
N ARG A 223 8.12 -4.55 -21.96
CA ARG A 223 8.55 -4.44 -20.56
C ARG A 223 7.43 -4.01 -19.64
N ILE A 224 6.62 -3.03 -20.04
CA ILE A 224 5.46 -2.58 -19.27
C ILE A 224 4.38 -3.68 -19.22
N GLU A 225 4.16 -4.41 -20.31
CA GLU A 225 3.28 -5.58 -20.36
C GLU A 225 3.76 -6.69 -19.40
N ALA A 226 5.06 -6.99 -19.39
CA ALA A 226 5.65 -7.97 -18.48
C ALA A 226 5.46 -7.59 -17.02
N LEU A 227 5.67 -6.31 -16.68
CA LEU A 227 5.44 -5.79 -15.33
C LEU A 227 3.97 -5.91 -14.92
N ASN A 228 3.05 -5.56 -15.85
CA ASN A 228 1.61 -5.69 -15.58
C ASN A 228 1.17 -7.16 -15.48
N SER A 229 1.78 -8.07 -16.24
CA SER A 229 1.50 -9.51 -16.16
C SER A 229 1.94 -10.09 -14.81
N ARG A 230 3.03 -9.58 -14.24
CA ARG A 230 3.57 -10.05 -12.97
C ARG A 230 2.80 -9.53 -11.77
N TYR A 231 2.48 -8.24 -11.74
CA TYR A 231 1.88 -7.58 -10.57
C TYR A 231 0.39 -7.26 -10.74
N GLY A 232 -0.11 -7.26 -11.99
CA GLY A 232 -1.45 -6.76 -12.30
C GLY A 232 -1.59 -5.25 -12.04
N ASN A 233 -2.61 -4.62 -12.59
CA ASN A 233 -3.01 -3.25 -12.24
C ASN A 233 -1.85 -2.25 -12.12
N VAL A 234 -0.99 -2.18 -13.15
CA VAL A 234 0.16 -1.28 -13.20
C VAL A 234 -0.21 0.02 -13.93
N ALA A 235 0.24 1.13 -13.41
CA ALA A 235 0.18 2.43 -14.04
C ALA A 235 1.58 3.05 -14.08
N VAL A 236 1.96 3.64 -15.20
CA VAL A 236 3.28 4.23 -15.45
C VAL A 236 3.12 5.64 -15.99
N HIS A 237 3.92 6.59 -15.52
CA HIS A 237 3.97 7.96 -16.00
C HIS A 237 5.42 8.43 -16.08
N LEU A 238 5.90 8.75 -17.26
CA LEU A 238 7.17 9.47 -17.47
C LEU A 238 6.86 10.95 -17.63
N MET A 239 7.46 11.77 -16.78
CA MET A 239 7.35 13.23 -16.82
C MET A 239 8.71 13.85 -16.49
N GLY A 240 9.22 14.67 -17.43
CA GLY A 240 10.61 15.11 -17.36
C GLY A 240 11.53 13.90 -17.44
N ASN A 241 12.44 13.81 -16.50
CA ASN A 241 13.36 12.69 -16.29
C ASN A 241 12.98 11.83 -15.07
N LYS A 242 11.72 11.84 -14.65
CA LYS A 242 11.19 11.04 -13.53
C LYS A 242 10.16 10.06 -14.04
N LEU A 243 10.34 8.80 -13.67
CA LEU A 243 9.40 7.73 -13.95
C LEU A 243 8.60 7.41 -12.69
N PHE A 244 7.31 7.60 -12.74
CA PHE A 244 6.38 7.24 -11.67
C PHE A 244 5.69 5.92 -12.01
N VAL A 245 5.58 5.04 -11.02
CA VAL A 245 4.90 3.76 -11.16
C VAL A 245 3.92 3.60 -9.99
N ALA A 246 2.72 3.12 -10.26
CA ALA A 246 1.76 2.72 -9.24
C ALA A 246 1.33 1.28 -9.49
N ILE A 247 1.38 0.45 -8.45
CA ILE A 247 0.93 -0.94 -8.48
C ILE A 247 -0.17 -1.09 -7.43
N ASN A 248 -1.39 -1.40 -7.88
CA ASN A 248 -2.51 -1.60 -6.98
C ASN A 248 -2.40 -3.01 -6.36
N MET A 249 -1.91 -3.05 -5.12
CA MET A 249 -1.70 -4.27 -4.34
C MET A 249 -2.72 -4.32 -3.20
N LYS A 250 -3.05 -5.53 -2.74
CA LYS A 250 -4.00 -5.69 -1.62
C LYS A 250 -3.32 -5.68 -0.24
N SER A 251 -2.01 -5.91 -0.21
CA SER A 251 -1.19 -5.97 1.01
C SER A 251 -0.30 -4.74 1.12
N ASP A 252 -0.06 -4.29 2.34
CA ASP A 252 0.93 -3.29 2.67
C ASP A 252 2.33 -3.95 2.71
N ALA A 253 3.39 -3.22 2.31
CA ALA A 253 4.76 -3.71 2.32
C ALA A 253 5.34 -3.67 3.75
N PHE A 254 6.31 -4.52 4.00
CA PHE A 254 7.11 -4.55 5.23
C PHE A 254 6.31 -4.74 6.54
N ASP A 255 5.04 -5.14 6.48
CA ASP A 255 4.18 -5.33 7.65
C ASP A 255 4.10 -6.79 8.09
N HIS A 256 4.09 -7.02 9.42
CA HIS A 256 3.89 -8.35 9.98
C HIS A 256 2.41 -8.72 10.07
N ASN A 257 2.10 -9.97 9.73
CA ASN A 257 0.77 -10.53 9.95
C ASN A 257 0.63 -11.03 11.39
N TYR A 258 -0.07 -10.30 12.26
CA TYR A 258 -0.26 -10.64 13.66
C TYR A 258 -0.91 -12.02 13.93
N ASN A 259 -1.48 -12.66 12.91
CA ASN A 259 -2.01 -14.01 13.02
C ASN A 259 -0.94 -15.11 12.94
N GLN A 260 0.22 -14.78 12.37
CA GLN A 260 1.38 -15.66 12.25
C GLN A 260 2.34 -15.44 13.42
N LYS A 261 3.20 -16.41 13.72
CA LYS A 261 4.30 -16.24 14.67
C LYS A 261 5.40 -15.41 14.02
N VAL A 262 6.20 -14.74 14.85
CA VAL A 262 7.40 -14.04 14.35
C VAL A 262 8.53 -15.07 14.24
N GLU A 263 8.83 -15.51 13.02
CA GLU A 263 9.92 -16.43 12.73
C GLU A 263 10.97 -15.75 11.85
N TYR A 264 12.23 -15.72 12.29
CA TYR A 264 13.29 -14.94 11.66
C TYR A 264 13.39 -15.15 10.15
N LEU A 265 13.47 -16.38 9.69
CA LEU A 265 13.63 -16.69 8.27
C LEU A 265 12.40 -16.33 7.45
N GLU A 266 11.20 -16.52 7.99
CA GLU A 266 9.95 -16.17 7.31
C GLU A 266 9.82 -14.66 7.14
N GLU A 267 10.18 -13.88 8.19
CA GLU A 267 10.12 -12.41 8.12
C GLU A 267 11.16 -11.85 7.13
N ILE A 268 12.38 -12.35 7.15
CA ILE A 268 13.42 -11.94 6.17
C ILE A 268 12.99 -12.28 4.74
N ASN A 269 12.45 -13.47 4.50
CA ASN A 269 11.98 -13.86 3.17
C ASN A 269 10.84 -12.97 2.69
N LYS A 270 9.91 -12.60 3.58
CA LYS A 270 8.82 -11.69 3.26
C LYS A 270 9.34 -10.30 2.88
N ILE A 271 10.23 -9.74 3.69
CA ILE A 271 10.84 -8.43 3.41
C ILE A 271 11.63 -8.45 2.09
N ASN A 272 12.37 -9.54 1.83
CA ASN A 272 13.08 -9.70 0.55
C ASN A 272 12.10 -9.72 -0.63
N ASN A 273 10.95 -10.39 -0.51
CA ASN A 273 9.92 -10.37 -1.55
C ASN A 273 9.32 -8.96 -1.75
N ASP A 274 9.13 -8.21 -0.67
CA ASP A 274 8.66 -6.82 -0.74
C ASP A 274 9.68 -5.91 -1.44
N MET A 275 10.99 -6.09 -1.17
CA MET A 275 12.07 -5.38 -1.85
C MET A 275 12.21 -5.78 -3.33
N GLN A 276 11.93 -7.06 -3.65
CA GLN A 276 12.07 -7.58 -5.00
C GLN A 276 11.17 -6.82 -6.01
N VAL A 277 10.05 -6.26 -5.57
CA VAL A 277 9.18 -5.42 -6.42
C VAL A 277 9.95 -4.22 -6.98
N ILE A 278 10.78 -3.55 -6.15
CA ILE A 278 11.59 -2.41 -6.58
C ILE A 278 12.63 -2.85 -7.62
N VAL A 279 13.36 -3.92 -7.29
CA VAL A 279 14.39 -4.50 -8.15
C VAL A 279 13.79 -4.93 -9.50
N ASP A 280 12.61 -5.55 -9.48
CA ASP A 280 11.91 -5.96 -10.67
C ASP A 280 11.49 -4.80 -11.57
N ILE A 281 11.01 -3.70 -11.00
CA ILE A 281 10.67 -2.51 -11.77
C ILE A 281 11.92 -1.96 -12.45
N ILE A 282 13.02 -1.77 -11.70
CA ILE A 282 14.28 -1.24 -12.22
C ILE A 282 14.83 -2.12 -13.34
N ASN A 283 14.88 -3.44 -13.10
CA ASN A 283 15.44 -4.39 -14.06
C ASN A 283 14.53 -4.59 -15.29
N THR A 284 13.21 -4.77 -15.08
CA THR A 284 12.27 -5.00 -16.18
C THR A 284 12.18 -3.79 -17.10
N LEU A 285 12.10 -2.59 -16.55
CA LEU A 285 12.04 -1.36 -17.35
C LEU A 285 13.41 -0.91 -17.83
N SER A 286 14.51 -1.57 -17.41
CA SER A 286 15.91 -1.22 -17.70
C SER A 286 16.16 0.27 -17.49
N LEU A 287 16.00 0.72 -16.24
CA LEU A 287 16.16 2.14 -15.90
C LEU A 287 17.62 2.60 -15.91
N TYR A 288 18.57 1.66 -15.89
CA TYR A 288 20.01 1.90 -16.05
C TYR A 288 20.41 1.84 -17.52
N ALA A 289 21.48 2.58 -17.88
CA ALA A 289 22.06 2.60 -19.22
C ALA A 289 22.76 1.29 -19.59
#